data_87a1bd5fe9d1c609d9b3b20bfa0c5932
#
_entry.id   87a1bd5fe9d1c609d9b3b20bfa0c5932
#
_cell.length_a   1.000
_cell.length_b   1.000
_cell.length_c   1.000
_cell.angle_alpha   90.00
_cell.angle_beta   90.00
_cell.angle_gamma   90.00
#
_symmetry.space_group_name_H-M   'P 1'
#
loop_
_entity.id
_entity.type
_entity.pdbx_description
1 polymer ?
#
loop_
_entity_poly.entity_id
_entity_poly.type
_entity_poly.pdbx_seq_one_letter_code
_entity_poly.pdbx_strand_id
1 'polypeptide(L)'
;AVKVTINGVDYTGGTVSGGQVNFYIGDKIKATSDLVKISAYDAYGQLLNQQTVQVASASSTTEGTVTPDRFTAGRDMYLTGAYTGDVKAVKVSINGTLYAGGTVAGGQINFYIGNKITSSGDDVKLYGYDAYGKQLDVKDVDVKNINGDIQPDAYTVPGDSFLTANVSSAVQSVRVTINGTVYTGGTIADGRLSFWIGDKIKSTSDNVTIAALDRNGRELDSKTVQLVAAKPAVGTVTPATFSLKTSSVTGTYTGEAKSVRLTVNGTVLPAGGSVTSGQFSYYVGMKNKITSTSDDVKIELLDKNGLVMDTKTVSVSE
;
A
#
# COMPACT_ATOMS: atom_id res chain seq x y z
N ALA A 1 -47.86 -15.14 41.76
CA ALA A 1 -47.08 -15.57 40.56
C ALA A 1 -47.85 -15.24 39.29
N VAL A 2 -47.13 -15.20 38.17
CA VAL A 2 -47.70 -14.97 36.83
C VAL A 2 -47.26 -16.06 35.89
N LYS A 3 -48.15 -16.48 34.99
CA LYS A 3 -47.91 -17.46 33.95
C LYS A 3 -48.44 -16.90 32.63
N VAL A 4 -47.71 -17.07 31.56
CA VAL A 4 -48.15 -16.76 30.19
C VAL A 4 -48.31 -18.08 29.44
N THR A 5 -49.50 -18.27 28.82
CA THR A 5 -49.78 -19.43 27.98
C THR A 5 -49.84 -18.95 26.52
N ILE A 6 -49.06 -19.55 25.65
CA ILE A 6 -49.03 -19.23 24.21
C ILE A 6 -49.40 -20.52 23.44
N ASN A 7 -50.46 -20.50 22.70
CA ASN A 7 -50.96 -21.65 21.93
C ASN A 7 -51.03 -22.96 22.75
N GLY A 8 -51.42 -22.84 24.03
CA GLY A 8 -51.52 -23.98 24.96
C GLY A 8 -50.22 -24.35 25.67
N VAL A 9 -49.10 -23.74 25.36
CA VAL A 9 -47.79 -23.96 26.05
C VAL A 9 -47.62 -22.93 27.15
N ASP A 10 -47.37 -23.39 28.37
CA ASP A 10 -47.19 -22.56 29.56
C ASP A 10 -45.73 -22.12 29.76
N TYR A 11 -45.55 -20.84 30.02
CA TYR A 11 -44.30 -20.18 30.37
C TYR A 11 -44.43 -19.55 31.76
N THR A 12 -43.50 -19.84 32.65
CA THR A 12 -43.42 -19.31 34.00
C THR A 12 -42.27 -18.35 34.15
N GLY A 13 -42.36 -17.38 35.03
CA GLY A 13 -41.35 -16.37 35.29
C GLY A 13 -41.95 -14.98 35.29
N GLY A 14 -41.13 -14.00 34.90
CA GLY A 14 -41.53 -12.61 34.94
C GLY A 14 -41.46 -11.97 36.32
N THR A 15 -41.65 -10.69 36.41
CA THR A 15 -41.68 -9.91 37.66
C THR A 15 -43.06 -9.23 37.82
N VAL A 16 -43.50 -9.18 39.06
CA VAL A 16 -44.69 -8.43 39.46
C VAL A 16 -44.26 -7.40 40.49
N SER A 17 -44.37 -6.12 40.15
CA SER A 17 -43.97 -5.03 41.03
C SER A 17 -44.81 -3.79 40.72
N GLY A 18 -45.20 -3.04 41.77
CA GLY A 18 -45.92 -1.78 41.61
C GLY A 18 -47.23 -1.88 40.81
N GLY A 19 -47.93 -3.04 40.87
CA GLY A 19 -49.15 -3.28 40.11
C GLY A 19 -48.95 -3.59 38.64
N GLN A 20 -47.70 -3.78 38.22
CA GLN A 20 -47.32 -4.12 36.84
C GLN A 20 -46.72 -5.50 36.74
N VAL A 21 -46.94 -6.14 35.59
CA VAL A 21 -46.34 -7.44 35.22
C VAL A 21 -45.39 -7.21 34.07
N ASN A 22 -44.17 -7.71 34.22
CA ASN A 22 -43.17 -7.72 33.16
C ASN A 22 -42.75 -9.18 32.91
N PHE A 23 -43.04 -9.70 31.71
CA PHE A 23 -42.74 -11.07 31.34
C PHE A 23 -41.99 -11.10 30.03
N TYR A 24 -40.74 -11.64 30.03
CA TYR A 24 -39.97 -11.80 28.82
C TYR A 24 -40.48 -12.94 27.96
N ILE A 25 -40.99 -12.63 26.79
CA ILE A 25 -41.58 -13.57 25.84
C ILE A 25 -40.59 -14.02 24.76
N GLY A 26 -39.59 -13.18 24.42
CA GLY A 26 -38.66 -13.42 23.33
C GLY A 26 -39.39 -13.58 21.99
N ASP A 27 -39.10 -14.66 21.29
CA ASP A 27 -39.65 -14.99 19.97
C ASP A 27 -40.84 -16.00 20.02
N LYS A 28 -41.49 -16.14 21.15
CA LYS A 28 -42.55 -17.17 21.37
C LYS A 28 -43.86 -16.83 20.67
N ILE A 29 -44.17 -15.55 20.50
CA ILE A 29 -45.33 -15.08 19.73
C ILE A 29 -44.84 -14.84 18.30
N LYS A 30 -45.43 -15.58 17.34
CA LYS A 30 -44.97 -15.57 15.93
C LYS A 30 -46.03 -15.04 14.96
N ALA A 31 -47.29 -15.04 15.34
CA ALA A 31 -48.39 -14.59 14.49
C ALA A 31 -49.45 -13.83 15.30
N THR A 32 -50.20 -12.97 14.66
CA THR A 32 -51.35 -12.29 15.27
C THR A 32 -52.50 -13.26 15.63
N SER A 33 -52.47 -14.45 15.05
CA SER A 33 -53.40 -15.54 15.37
C SER A 33 -53.01 -16.34 16.60
N ASP A 34 -51.84 -16.09 17.20
CA ASP A 34 -51.39 -16.80 18.39
C ASP A 34 -52.33 -16.46 19.58
N LEU A 35 -52.79 -17.50 20.26
CA LEU A 35 -53.62 -17.38 21.45
C LEU A 35 -52.77 -17.18 22.68
N VAL A 36 -52.68 -15.94 23.14
CA VAL A 36 -51.88 -15.55 24.29
C VAL A 36 -52.78 -15.24 25.48
N LYS A 37 -52.51 -15.90 26.62
CA LYS A 37 -53.23 -15.65 27.88
C LYS A 37 -52.20 -15.36 28.98
N ILE A 38 -52.54 -14.41 29.85
CA ILE A 38 -51.82 -14.11 31.06
C ILE A 38 -52.66 -14.49 32.26
N SER A 39 -52.08 -15.25 33.19
CA SER A 39 -52.78 -15.75 34.38
C SER A 39 -52.04 -15.29 35.64
N ALA A 40 -52.77 -14.74 36.60
CA ALA A 40 -52.23 -14.36 37.90
C ALA A 40 -52.66 -15.35 38.99
N TYR A 41 -51.73 -15.70 39.86
CA TYR A 41 -51.97 -16.66 40.95
C TYR A 41 -51.55 -16.04 42.29
N ASP A 42 -52.24 -16.48 43.35
CA ASP A 42 -51.92 -16.13 44.71
C ASP A 42 -50.63 -16.83 45.22
N ALA A 43 -50.33 -16.68 46.50
CA ALA A 43 -49.19 -17.36 47.17
C ALA A 43 -49.35 -18.89 47.31
N TYR A 44 -50.59 -19.37 47.24
CA TYR A 44 -50.94 -20.76 47.34
C TYR A 44 -51.12 -21.47 45.99
N GLY A 45 -50.89 -20.73 44.88
CA GLY A 45 -51.04 -21.28 43.53
C GLY A 45 -52.45 -21.30 42.98
N GLN A 46 -53.42 -20.62 43.64
CA GLN A 46 -54.79 -20.49 43.14
C GLN A 46 -54.88 -19.42 42.08
N LEU A 47 -55.59 -19.71 41.01
CA LEU A 47 -55.83 -18.76 39.91
C LEU A 47 -56.69 -17.58 40.41
N LEU A 48 -56.15 -16.38 40.39
CA LEU A 48 -56.86 -15.17 40.75
C LEU A 48 -57.58 -14.55 39.55
N ASN A 49 -56.89 -14.50 38.38
CA ASN A 49 -57.46 -13.93 37.18
C ASN A 49 -56.73 -14.48 35.95
N GLN A 50 -57.43 -14.49 34.82
CA GLN A 50 -56.83 -14.80 33.51
C GLN A 50 -57.40 -13.86 32.47
N GLN A 51 -56.52 -13.31 31.63
CA GLN A 51 -56.91 -12.42 30.54
C GLN A 51 -56.26 -12.91 29.23
N THR A 52 -57.02 -12.75 28.14
CA THR A 52 -56.48 -12.93 26.79
C THR A 52 -55.77 -11.66 26.37
N VAL A 53 -54.53 -11.81 25.91
CA VAL A 53 -53.75 -10.71 25.36
C VAL A 53 -54.05 -10.62 23.86
N GLN A 54 -54.47 -9.47 23.40
CA GLN A 54 -54.62 -9.22 21.97
C GLN A 54 -53.25 -9.09 21.34
N VAL A 55 -52.92 -9.99 20.43
CA VAL A 55 -51.70 -9.92 19.63
C VAL A 55 -51.97 -9.07 18.40
N ALA A 56 -51.44 -7.89 18.39
CA ALA A 56 -51.51 -7.04 17.21
C ALA A 56 -50.27 -7.29 16.33
N SER A 57 -50.45 -7.24 15.03
CA SER A 57 -49.30 -7.07 14.14
C SER A 57 -48.59 -5.81 14.57
N ALA A 58 -47.25 -5.86 14.68
CA ALA A 58 -46.51 -4.61 14.75
C ALA A 58 -46.96 -3.79 13.53
N SER A 59 -47.67 -2.70 13.81
CA SER A 59 -48.22 -1.86 12.75
C SER A 59 -47.06 -1.41 11.89
N SER A 60 -46.93 -1.98 10.71
CA SER A 60 -45.78 -1.81 9.84
C SER A 60 -45.90 -0.51 9.03
N THR A 61 -46.22 0.55 9.71
CA THR A 61 -46.04 1.90 9.14
C THR A 61 -44.63 2.45 9.36
N THR A 62 -43.66 1.55 9.69
CA THR A 62 -42.25 1.97 9.73
C THR A 62 -41.81 2.40 8.35
N GLU A 63 -41.38 3.64 8.25
CA GLU A 63 -40.90 4.27 7.03
C GLU A 63 -39.53 4.88 7.29
N GLY A 64 -38.69 4.92 6.27
CA GLY A 64 -37.36 5.52 6.37
C GLY A 64 -36.63 5.43 5.08
N THR A 65 -35.65 6.29 4.91
CA THR A 65 -34.80 6.36 3.72
C THR A 65 -33.35 6.31 4.10
N VAL A 66 -32.52 5.80 3.19
CA VAL A 66 -31.05 5.88 3.26
C VAL A 66 -30.55 6.73 2.08
N THR A 67 -29.54 7.56 2.34
CA THR A 67 -28.90 8.39 1.34
C THR A 67 -27.40 8.20 1.47
N PRO A 68 -26.82 7.26 0.70
CA PRO A 68 -25.36 7.04 0.74
C PRO A 68 -24.61 8.23 0.18
N ASP A 69 -23.47 8.54 0.78
CA ASP A 69 -22.49 9.44 0.19
C ASP A 69 -21.75 8.75 -0.96
N ARG A 70 -21.08 9.55 -1.81
CA ARG A 70 -20.19 9.02 -2.82
C ARG A 70 -19.01 8.28 -2.16
N PHE A 71 -18.71 7.09 -2.65
CA PHE A 71 -17.54 6.30 -2.22
C PHE A 71 -16.42 6.40 -3.23
N THR A 72 -15.19 6.67 -2.78
CA THR A 72 -14.00 6.69 -3.64
C THR A 72 -13.17 5.44 -3.41
N ALA A 73 -13.24 4.49 -4.33
CA ALA A 73 -12.43 3.27 -4.30
C ALA A 73 -10.93 3.60 -4.36
N GLY A 74 -10.15 2.97 -3.49
CA GLY A 74 -8.72 3.25 -3.33
C GLY A 74 -8.39 4.32 -2.29
N ARG A 75 -9.39 5.09 -1.79
CA ARG A 75 -9.24 6.11 -0.74
C ARG A 75 -10.09 5.81 0.50
N ASP A 76 -11.40 5.62 0.30
CA ASP A 76 -12.33 5.53 1.41
C ASP A 76 -12.33 4.11 2.01
N MET A 77 -12.46 4.02 3.33
CA MET A 77 -12.59 2.76 4.08
C MET A 77 -13.97 2.59 4.68
N TYR A 78 -14.73 3.66 4.77
CA TYR A 78 -16.07 3.69 5.32
C TYR A 78 -17.03 4.18 4.25
N LEU A 79 -18.14 3.45 4.07
CA LEU A 79 -19.30 3.96 3.37
C LEU A 79 -20.11 4.75 4.40
N THR A 80 -20.27 6.04 4.14
CA THR A 80 -21.05 6.97 4.94
C THR A 80 -22.33 7.36 4.23
N GLY A 81 -23.23 8.00 4.96
CA GLY A 81 -24.47 8.50 4.43
C GLY A 81 -25.41 8.99 5.52
N ALA A 82 -26.56 9.48 5.10
CA ALA A 82 -27.63 9.88 6.00
C ALA A 82 -28.79 8.88 5.98
N TYR A 83 -29.60 8.92 7.01
CA TYR A 83 -30.86 8.20 7.05
C TYR A 83 -31.97 9.05 7.68
N THR A 84 -33.20 8.68 7.38
CA THR A 84 -34.41 9.29 7.99
C THR A 84 -35.35 8.22 8.52
N GLY A 85 -36.34 8.63 9.33
CA GLY A 85 -37.41 7.76 9.81
C GLY A 85 -36.91 6.65 10.74
N ASP A 86 -37.48 5.48 10.57
CA ASP A 86 -37.33 4.34 11.48
C ASP A 86 -36.14 3.42 11.16
N VAL A 87 -35.16 3.86 10.38
CA VAL A 87 -33.96 3.07 10.09
C VAL A 87 -33.16 2.85 11.36
N LYS A 88 -32.90 1.59 11.72
CA LYS A 88 -32.17 1.14 12.91
C LYS A 88 -30.94 0.29 12.57
N ALA A 89 -30.93 -0.31 11.38
CA ALA A 89 -29.79 -1.12 10.92
C ALA A 89 -29.58 -0.92 9.42
N VAL A 90 -28.36 -1.16 8.97
CA VAL A 90 -28.01 -1.11 7.55
C VAL A 90 -27.25 -2.37 7.14
N LYS A 91 -27.33 -2.69 5.85
CA LYS A 91 -26.48 -3.69 5.20
C LYS A 91 -25.96 -3.11 3.89
N VAL A 92 -24.80 -3.58 3.46
CA VAL A 92 -24.20 -3.21 2.17
C VAL A 92 -24.07 -4.44 1.31
N SER A 93 -24.58 -4.39 0.08
CA SER A 93 -24.31 -5.40 -0.94
C SER A 93 -23.19 -4.92 -1.83
N ILE A 94 -22.23 -5.78 -2.11
CA ILE A 94 -21.15 -5.54 -3.07
C ILE A 94 -21.11 -6.73 -4.03
N ASN A 95 -21.37 -6.48 -5.30
CA ASN A 95 -21.42 -7.52 -6.34
C ASN A 95 -22.27 -8.72 -5.93
N GLY A 96 -23.44 -8.44 -5.29
CA GLY A 96 -24.39 -9.45 -4.81
C GLY A 96 -24.05 -10.08 -3.46
N THR A 97 -22.89 -9.83 -2.87
CA THR A 97 -22.54 -10.31 -1.53
C THR A 97 -23.02 -9.30 -0.48
N LEU A 98 -23.82 -9.76 0.48
CA LEU A 98 -24.43 -8.91 1.52
C LEU A 98 -23.57 -8.90 2.80
N TYR A 99 -23.22 -7.71 3.27
CA TYR A 99 -22.49 -7.48 4.51
C TYR A 99 -23.39 -6.76 5.52
N ALA A 100 -23.43 -7.27 6.76
CA ALA A 100 -24.15 -6.65 7.86
C ALA A 100 -23.17 -5.93 8.79
N GLY A 101 -23.61 -4.83 9.41
CA GLY A 101 -22.81 -4.07 10.37
C GLY A 101 -23.03 -2.57 10.23
N GLY A 102 -22.01 -1.80 10.60
CA GLY A 102 -22.07 -0.35 10.62
C GLY A 102 -22.84 0.22 11.83
N THR A 103 -22.81 1.53 11.96
CA THR A 103 -23.54 2.30 12.97
C THR A 103 -24.58 3.17 12.30
N VAL A 104 -25.75 3.26 12.94
CA VAL A 104 -26.88 4.09 12.53
C VAL A 104 -27.26 4.93 13.74
N ALA A 105 -26.84 6.19 13.77
CA ALA A 105 -27.07 7.07 14.91
C ALA A 105 -27.05 8.54 14.47
N GLY A 106 -27.85 9.39 15.14
CA GLY A 106 -27.87 10.83 14.91
C GLY A 106 -28.16 11.27 13.45
N GLY A 107 -28.92 10.47 12.70
CA GLY A 107 -29.21 10.74 11.29
C GLY A 107 -28.08 10.31 10.33
N GLN A 108 -26.99 9.74 10.85
CA GLN A 108 -25.82 9.36 10.07
C GLN A 108 -25.59 7.85 10.05
N ILE A 109 -25.09 7.37 8.92
CA ILE A 109 -24.64 6.00 8.69
C ILE A 109 -23.13 6.00 8.58
N ASN A 110 -22.48 5.03 9.24
CA ASN A 110 -21.05 4.79 9.10
C ASN A 110 -20.81 3.29 9.04
N PHE A 111 -20.42 2.78 7.87
CA PHE A 111 -20.23 1.35 7.62
C PHE A 111 -18.80 1.07 7.19
N TYR A 112 -18.03 0.36 8.02
CA TYR A 112 -16.69 -0.06 7.66
C TYR A 112 -16.72 -1.11 6.54
N ILE A 113 -16.18 -0.76 5.39
CA ILE A 113 -16.14 -1.62 4.21
C ILE A 113 -14.72 -2.11 3.88
N GLY A 114 -13.71 -1.42 4.43
CA GLY A 114 -12.31 -1.70 4.16
C GLY A 114 -11.99 -1.56 2.67
N ASN A 115 -11.35 -2.59 2.12
CA ASN A 115 -10.95 -2.66 0.71
C ASN A 115 -11.88 -3.55 -0.15
N LYS A 116 -13.13 -3.77 0.27
CA LYS A 116 -14.08 -4.63 -0.46
C LYS A 116 -14.64 -3.98 -1.73
N ILE A 117 -14.75 -2.64 -1.72
CA ILE A 117 -15.09 -1.88 -2.92
C ILE A 117 -13.78 -1.46 -3.57
N THR A 118 -13.46 -2.06 -4.71
CA THR A 118 -12.15 -1.94 -5.35
C THR A 118 -12.16 -1.07 -6.60
N SER A 119 -13.32 -0.87 -7.21
CA SER A 119 -13.46 -0.22 -8.51
C SER A 119 -14.80 0.47 -8.65
N SER A 120 -14.87 1.49 -9.49
CA SER A 120 -16.13 2.14 -9.92
C SER A 120 -17.04 1.21 -10.72
N GLY A 121 -16.58 0.02 -11.08
CA GLY A 121 -17.40 -1.02 -11.72
C GLY A 121 -18.10 -1.96 -10.74
N ASP A 122 -17.84 -1.83 -9.43
CA ASP A 122 -18.52 -2.65 -8.44
C ASP A 122 -20.00 -2.21 -8.29
N ASP A 123 -20.94 -3.17 -8.28
CA ASP A 123 -22.35 -2.94 -7.96
C ASP A 123 -22.51 -2.86 -6.43
N VAL A 124 -22.70 -1.64 -5.93
CA VAL A 124 -22.78 -1.38 -4.48
C VAL A 124 -24.12 -0.77 -4.13
N LYS A 125 -24.80 -1.41 -3.16
CA LYS A 125 -26.13 -0.97 -2.67
C LYS A 125 -26.12 -0.87 -1.15
N LEU A 126 -26.74 0.20 -0.64
CA LEU A 126 -27.00 0.42 0.78
C LEU A 126 -28.47 0.14 1.07
N TYR A 127 -28.73 -0.74 2.04
CA TYR A 127 -30.06 -1.14 2.51
C TYR A 127 -30.31 -0.59 3.90
N GLY A 128 -31.47 0.00 4.11
CA GLY A 128 -31.95 0.42 5.42
C GLY A 128 -33.04 -0.52 5.96
N TYR A 129 -32.92 -0.89 7.24
CA TYR A 129 -33.88 -1.78 7.93
C TYR A 129 -34.39 -1.13 9.21
N ASP A 130 -35.64 -1.45 9.59
CA ASP A 130 -36.19 -1.09 10.88
C ASP A 130 -35.67 -1.99 12.02
N ALA A 131 -36.16 -1.76 13.25
CA ALA A 131 -35.78 -2.55 14.44
C ALA A 131 -36.23 -4.03 14.36
N TYR A 132 -37.17 -4.37 13.47
CA TYR A 132 -37.71 -5.72 13.30
C TYR A 132 -37.11 -6.46 12.09
N GLY A 133 -36.20 -5.80 11.36
CA GLY A 133 -35.55 -6.38 10.20
C GLY A 133 -36.33 -6.24 8.90
N LYS A 134 -37.42 -5.43 8.88
CA LYS A 134 -38.11 -5.07 7.65
C LYS A 134 -37.24 -4.10 6.85
N GLN A 135 -37.03 -4.39 5.56
CA GLN A 135 -36.35 -3.46 4.67
C GLN A 135 -37.23 -2.24 4.41
N LEU A 136 -36.69 -1.05 4.66
CA LEU A 136 -37.39 0.23 4.45
C LEU A 136 -37.01 0.88 3.13
N ASP A 137 -35.71 0.83 2.79
CA ASP A 137 -35.19 1.47 1.58
C ASP A 137 -33.95 0.75 1.07
N VAL A 138 -33.61 1.00 -0.20
CA VAL A 138 -32.37 0.57 -0.83
C VAL A 138 -31.94 1.62 -1.84
N LYS A 139 -30.63 1.96 -1.84
CA LYS A 139 -30.02 2.92 -2.78
C LYS A 139 -28.74 2.38 -3.35
N ASP A 140 -28.52 2.68 -4.61
CA ASP A 140 -27.21 2.50 -5.24
C ASP A 140 -26.22 3.51 -4.68
N VAL A 141 -24.98 3.07 -4.53
CA VAL A 141 -23.86 3.91 -4.09
C VAL A 141 -23.09 4.39 -5.31
N ASP A 142 -22.91 5.70 -5.46
CA ASP A 142 -22.05 6.28 -6.52
C ASP A 142 -20.58 6.00 -6.18
N VAL A 143 -19.99 5.00 -6.84
CA VAL A 143 -18.59 4.62 -6.64
C VAL A 143 -17.72 5.27 -7.72
N LYS A 144 -16.67 5.98 -7.30
CA LYS A 144 -15.66 6.56 -8.20
C LYS A 144 -14.30 5.95 -7.89
N ASN A 145 -13.45 5.85 -8.90
CA ASN A 145 -12.05 5.52 -8.70
C ASN A 145 -11.27 6.76 -8.24
N ILE A 146 -10.31 6.56 -7.33
CA ILE A 146 -9.32 7.59 -7.08
C ILE A 146 -8.42 7.71 -8.31
N ASN A 147 -7.98 8.94 -8.62
CA ASN A 147 -6.98 9.22 -9.65
C ASN A 147 -5.64 9.50 -8.96
N GLY A 148 -4.58 9.04 -9.58
CA GLY A 148 -3.22 9.28 -9.11
C GLY A 148 -2.25 9.40 -10.27
N ASP A 149 -1.07 9.93 -9.98
CA ASP A 149 -0.07 10.31 -10.95
C ASP A 149 1.32 10.04 -10.38
N ILE A 150 2.26 9.66 -11.25
CA ILE A 150 3.67 9.48 -10.93
C ILE A 150 4.55 10.14 -11.98
N GLN A 151 5.52 10.94 -11.55
CA GLN A 151 6.50 11.61 -12.39
C GLN A 151 7.91 11.19 -11.95
N PRO A 152 8.48 10.16 -12.61
CA PRO A 152 9.84 9.71 -12.29
C PRO A 152 10.88 10.72 -12.71
N ASP A 153 11.94 10.83 -11.91
CA ASP A 153 13.14 11.55 -12.30
C ASP A 153 13.97 10.71 -13.28
N ALA A 154 14.87 11.37 -14.00
CA ALA A 154 15.86 10.66 -14.79
C ALA A 154 16.82 9.90 -13.87
N TYR A 155 17.15 8.66 -14.25
CA TYR A 155 18.09 7.80 -13.52
C TYR A 155 19.41 7.72 -14.24
N THR A 156 20.51 7.98 -13.52
CA THR A 156 21.86 8.03 -14.07
C THR A 156 22.54 6.66 -13.99
N VAL A 157 23.05 6.18 -15.13
CA VAL A 157 23.72 4.86 -15.24
C VAL A 157 25.16 5.01 -15.77
N PRO A 158 26.16 4.45 -15.06
CA PRO A 158 26.16 4.05 -13.67
C PRO A 158 26.13 5.27 -12.74
N GLY A 159 25.68 5.12 -11.52
CA GLY A 159 25.80 6.19 -10.53
C GLY A 159 24.69 6.23 -9.51
N ASP A 160 23.45 6.25 -9.94
CA ASP A 160 22.32 6.28 -9.02
C ASP A 160 22.04 4.89 -8.42
N SER A 161 21.56 4.87 -7.18
CA SER A 161 21.14 3.64 -6.51
C SER A 161 19.66 3.66 -6.16
N PHE A 162 19.02 4.82 -6.29
CA PHE A 162 17.61 5.03 -5.99
C PHE A 162 16.87 5.58 -7.19
N LEU A 163 15.74 4.97 -7.53
CA LEU A 163 14.73 5.60 -8.37
C LEU A 163 13.93 6.58 -7.50
N THR A 164 13.76 7.79 -7.97
CA THR A 164 12.97 8.81 -7.30
C THR A 164 11.88 9.31 -8.23
N ALA A 165 10.76 9.75 -7.64
CA ALA A 165 9.63 10.30 -8.39
C ALA A 165 8.80 11.24 -7.52
N ASN A 166 8.13 12.20 -8.14
CA ASN A 166 7.00 12.86 -7.50
C ASN A 166 5.76 12.01 -7.68
N VAL A 167 4.94 11.90 -6.64
CA VAL A 167 3.70 11.13 -6.65
C VAL A 167 2.55 11.94 -6.03
N SER A 168 1.35 11.76 -6.55
CA SER A 168 0.15 12.33 -5.93
C SER A 168 -0.20 11.59 -4.63
N SER A 169 -0.99 12.23 -3.76
CA SER A 169 -1.43 11.68 -2.46
C SER A 169 -2.25 10.39 -2.57
N ALA A 170 -2.75 10.07 -3.76
CA ALA A 170 -3.49 8.84 -4.03
C ALA A 170 -2.59 7.60 -4.09
N VAL A 171 -1.31 7.78 -4.38
CA VAL A 171 -0.34 6.68 -4.53
C VAL A 171 0.08 6.18 -3.17
N GLN A 172 -0.13 4.89 -2.92
CA GLN A 172 0.19 4.23 -1.65
C GLN A 172 1.40 3.29 -1.76
N SER A 173 1.67 2.80 -2.96
CA SER A 173 2.82 1.96 -3.24
C SER A 173 3.20 2.05 -4.72
N VAL A 174 4.35 1.49 -5.06
CA VAL A 174 4.80 1.43 -6.45
C VAL A 174 5.27 0.02 -6.81
N ARG A 175 5.28 -0.24 -8.11
CA ARG A 175 5.86 -1.42 -8.73
C ARG A 175 6.85 -0.97 -9.81
N VAL A 176 8.10 -1.39 -9.70
CA VAL A 176 9.15 -1.14 -10.69
C VAL A 176 9.35 -2.39 -11.51
N THR A 177 9.38 -2.27 -12.83
CA THR A 177 9.69 -3.38 -13.73
C THR A 177 10.95 -3.04 -14.52
N ILE A 178 11.96 -3.91 -14.46
CA ILE A 178 13.24 -3.77 -15.18
C ILE A 178 13.39 -4.98 -16.08
N ASN A 179 13.42 -4.77 -17.39
CA ASN A 179 13.58 -5.84 -18.38
C ASN A 179 12.60 -7.01 -18.14
N GLY A 180 11.35 -6.70 -17.72
CA GLY A 180 10.31 -7.69 -17.41
C GLY A 180 10.34 -8.26 -15.98
N THR A 181 11.40 -8.01 -15.20
CA THR A 181 11.45 -8.44 -13.79
C THR A 181 10.81 -7.39 -12.89
N VAL A 182 9.89 -7.83 -12.03
CA VAL A 182 9.12 -6.96 -11.13
C VAL A 182 9.79 -6.83 -9.77
N TYR A 183 9.86 -5.61 -9.27
CA TYR A 183 10.35 -5.25 -7.95
C TYR A 183 9.30 -4.42 -7.22
N THR A 184 9.11 -4.69 -5.92
CA THR A 184 8.18 -3.97 -5.04
C THR A 184 8.94 -3.41 -3.85
N GLY A 185 8.45 -2.31 -3.28
CA GLY A 185 9.07 -1.64 -2.13
C GLY A 185 9.13 -0.13 -2.31
N GLY A 186 10.15 0.48 -1.75
CA GLY A 186 10.30 1.93 -1.70
C GLY A 186 9.52 2.58 -0.58
N THR A 187 9.80 3.85 -0.34
CA THR A 187 9.11 4.69 0.64
C THR A 187 8.55 5.92 -0.06
N ILE A 188 7.33 6.28 0.34
CA ILE A 188 6.67 7.51 -0.11
C ILE A 188 6.51 8.41 1.11
N ALA A 189 7.11 9.60 1.06
CA ALA A 189 6.97 10.61 2.09
C ALA A 189 6.82 11.98 1.42
N ASP A 190 5.89 12.80 1.90
CA ASP A 190 5.65 14.17 1.42
C ASP A 190 5.51 14.29 -0.11
N GLY A 191 4.84 13.29 -0.74
CA GLY A 191 4.65 13.25 -2.18
C GLY A 191 5.90 12.86 -2.98
N ARG A 192 6.94 12.36 -2.30
CA ARG A 192 8.19 11.94 -2.92
C ARG A 192 8.43 10.45 -2.72
N LEU A 193 8.66 9.73 -3.81
CA LEU A 193 9.09 8.35 -3.81
C LEU A 193 10.61 8.26 -3.72
N SER A 194 11.10 7.33 -2.90
CA SER A 194 12.48 6.84 -2.90
C SER A 194 12.46 5.31 -2.95
N PHE A 195 12.92 4.73 -4.05
CA PHE A 195 12.94 3.28 -4.28
C PHE A 195 14.38 2.81 -4.49
N TRP A 196 14.91 2.07 -3.53
CA TRP A 196 16.25 1.49 -3.68
C TRP A 196 16.25 0.39 -4.74
N ILE A 197 17.09 0.54 -5.75
CA ILE A 197 17.22 -0.39 -6.87
C ILE A 197 18.62 -1.00 -6.98
N GLY A 198 19.60 -0.40 -6.28
CA GLY A 198 20.99 -0.86 -6.26
C GLY A 198 21.58 -0.91 -7.67
N ASP A 199 22.11 -2.08 -8.03
CA ASP A 199 22.79 -2.35 -9.31
C ASP A 199 21.88 -3.04 -10.35
N LYS A 200 20.57 -2.99 -10.21
CA LYS A 200 19.63 -3.68 -11.11
C LYS A 200 19.56 -3.06 -12.50
N ILE A 201 19.73 -1.74 -12.58
CA ILE A 201 19.81 -1.00 -13.85
C ILE A 201 21.28 -0.87 -14.21
N LYS A 202 21.69 -1.51 -15.30
CA LYS A 202 23.10 -1.63 -15.72
C LYS A 202 23.45 -0.89 -16.99
N SER A 203 22.43 -0.57 -17.79
CA SER A 203 22.60 0.06 -19.09
C SER A 203 21.52 1.08 -19.34
N THR A 204 21.82 2.13 -20.09
CA THR A 204 20.82 3.08 -20.59
C THR A 204 19.86 2.45 -21.61
N SER A 205 20.14 1.24 -22.08
CA SER A 205 19.25 0.45 -22.93
C SER A 205 18.28 -0.44 -22.14
N ASP A 206 18.36 -0.49 -20.81
CA ASP A 206 17.42 -1.24 -20.00
C ASP A 206 16.02 -0.62 -20.12
N ASN A 207 15.00 -1.47 -20.16
CA ASN A 207 13.60 -1.04 -20.15
C ASN A 207 13.13 -0.96 -18.70
N VAL A 208 12.91 0.26 -18.21
CA VAL A 208 12.50 0.51 -16.82
C VAL A 208 11.16 1.24 -16.81
N THR A 209 10.16 0.62 -16.20
CA THR A 209 8.85 1.24 -15.97
C THR A 209 8.52 1.27 -14.49
N ILE A 210 7.79 2.29 -14.09
CA ILE A 210 7.30 2.44 -12.72
C ILE A 210 5.80 2.68 -12.74
N ALA A 211 5.06 1.86 -11.99
CA ALA A 211 3.63 1.95 -11.84
C ALA A 211 3.27 2.44 -10.45
N ALA A 212 2.40 3.43 -10.37
CA ALA A 212 1.80 3.96 -9.16
C ALA A 212 0.55 3.14 -8.80
N LEU A 213 0.44 2.70 -7.56
CA LEU A 213 -0.65 1.85 -7.09
C LEU A 213 -1.42 2.52 -5.95
N ASP A 214 -2.75 2.35 -5.94
CA ASP A 214 -3.59 2.74 -4.80
C ASP A 214 -3.46 1.73 -3.64
N ARG A 215 -4.20 1.96 -2.56
CA ARG A 215 -4.21 1.08 -1.37
C ARG A 215 -4.65 -0.36 -1.65
N ASN A 216 -5.42 -0.57 -2.72
CA ASN A 216 -5.93 -1.88 -3.12
C ASN A 216 -4.99 -2.58 -4.11
N GLY A 217 -3.87 -1.95 -4.47
CA GLY A 217 -2.91 -2.45 -5.45
C GLY A 217 -3.34 -2.23 -6.90
N ARG A 218 -4.40 -1.43 -7.14
CA ARG A 218 -4.83 -1.06 -8.49
C ARG A 218 -3.88 -0.02 -9.06
N GLU A 219 -3.48 -0.21 -10.31
CA GLU A 219 -2.64 0.73 -11.03
C GLU A 219 -3.39 2.04 -11.31
N LEU A 220 -2.80 3.16 -10.90
CA LEU A 220 -3.31 4.51 -11.10
C LEU A 220 -2.70 5.16 -12.32
N ASP A 221 -1.38 4.98 -12.48
CA ASP A 221 -0.57 5.53 -13.56
C ASP A 221 0.68 4.69 -13.75
N SER A 222 1.28 4.75 -14.93
CA SER A 222 2.54 4.06 -15.23
C SER A 222 3.39 4.90 -16.17
N LYS A 223 4.68 5.01 -15.90
CA LYS A 223 5.64 5.78 -16.69
C LYS A 223 6.91 4.98 -16.94
N THR A 224 7.52 5.24 -18.09
CA THR A 224 8.89 4.82 -18.38
C THR A 224 9.86 5.77 -17.67
N VAL A 225 10.87 5.20 -17.03
CA VAL A 225 11.96 5.96 -16.39
C VAL A 225 12.98 6.33 -17.47
N GLN A 226 13.31 7.61 -17.56
CA GLN A 226 14.37 8.07 -18.47
C GLN A 226 15.74 7.65 -17.89
N LEU A 227 16.49 6.85 -18.64
CA LEU A 227 17.84 6.47 -18.27
C LEU A 227 18.84 7.36 -19.02
N VAL A 228 19.80 7.94 -18.26
CA VAL A 228 20.83 8.81 -18.80
C VAL A 228 22.22 8.26 -18.48
N ALA A 229 23.14 8.35 -19.42
CA ALA A 229 24.51 7.97 -19.17
C ALA A 229 25.18 8.96 -18.21
N ALA A 230 25.88 8.44 -17.21
CA ALA A 230 26.72 9.26 -16.37
C ALA A 230 27.85 9.89 -17.20
N LYS A 231 28.17 11.14 -16.88
CA LYS A 231 29.35 11.80 -17.44
C LYS A 231 30.50 11.60 -16.47
N PRO A 232 31.72 11.30 -16.99
CA PRO A 232 32.92 11.25 -16.14
C PRO A 232 33.11 12.56 -15.40
N ALA A 233 33.63 12.51 -14.20
CA ALA A 233 34.12 13.69 -13.51
C ALA A 233 35.33 14.28 -14.24
N VAL A 234 35.56 15.58 -14.07
CA VAL A 234 36.71 16.24 -14.70
C VAL A 234 37.97 16.05 -13.83
N GLY A 235 39.04 15.60 -14.44
CA GLY A 235 40.33 15.45 -13.78
C GLY A 235 41.39 15.00 -14.75
N THR A 236 42.66 15.09 -14.34
CA THR A 236 43.83 14.71 -15.15
C THR A 236 44.72 13.80 -14.33
N VAL A 237 45.44 12.89 -15.00
CA VAL A 237 46.49 12.06 -14.41
C VAL A 237 47.84 12.38 -15.02
N THR A 238 48.87 12.49 -14.17
CA THR A 238 50.26 12.71 -14.60
C THR A 238 51.12 11.63 -13.97
N PRO A 239 51.41 10.52 -14.70
CA PRO A 239 52.21 9.45 -14.17
C PRO A 239 53.69 9.87 -14.09
N ALA A 240 54.39 9.42 -13.06
CA ALA A 240 55.86 9.41 -13.00
C ALA A 240 56.38 8.27 -13.87
N THR A 241 57.62 8.38 -14.29
CA THR A 241 58.33 7.29 -14.96
C THR A 241 58.42 6.08 -14.04
N PHE A 242 57.95 4.93 -14.49
CA PHE A 242 58.07 3.67 -13.76
C PHE A 242 59.43 3.03 -14.00
N SER A 243 60.18 2.70 -12.93
CA SER A 243 61.38 1.93 -13.02
C SER A 243 61.12 0.44 -12.80
N LEU A 244 61.72 -0.44 -13.61
CA LEU A 244 61.64 -1.89 -13.45
C LEU A 244 62.16 -2.38 -12.09
N LYS A 245 62.83 -1.52 -11.32
CA LYS A 245 63.29 -1.78 -9.94
C LYS A 245 62.26 -1.48 -8.87
N THR A 246 61.14 -0.92 -9.25
CA THR A 246 60.01 -0.58 -8.34
C THR A 246 58.85 -1.52 -8.50
N SER A 247 57.94 -1.50 -7.52
CA SER A 247 56.76 -2.37 -7.51
C SER A 247 55.46 -1.62 -7.71
N SER A 248 55.50 -0.29 -7.87
CA SER A 248 54.30 0.53 -8.00
C SER A 248 54.46 1.60 -9.05
N VAL A 249 53.44 1.78 -9.86
CA VAL A 249 53.25 2.95 -10.73
C VAL A 249 52.69 4.09 -9.88
N THR A 250 53.36 5.24 -9.90
CA THR A 250 52.98 6.41 -9.11
C THR A 250 52.79 7.64 -9.98
N GLY A 251 52.24 8.69 -9.41
CA GLY A 251 52.10 9.99 -10.07
C GLY A 251 51.14 10.91 -9.31
N THR A 252 50.78 11.98 -10.00
CA THR A 252 49.85 12.96 -9.46
C THR A 252 48.53 12.96 -10.26
N TYR A 253 47.48 13.48 -9.66
CA TYR A 253 46.22 13.64 -10.31
C TYR A 253 45.50 14.92 -9.85
N THR A 254 44.54 15.37 -10.62
CA THR A 254 43.59 16.43 -10.26
C THR A 254 42.16 15.90 -10.34
N GLY A 255 41.21 16.61 -9.72
CA GLY A 255 39.80 16.24 -9.71
C GLY A 255 39.45 15.21 -8.65
N GLU A 256 38.18 14.77 -8.66
CA GLU A 256 37.61 13.83 -7.67
C GLU A 256 37.75 12.38 -8.13
N ALA A 257 39.00 11.89 -8.16
CA ALA A 257 39.28 10.50 -8.52
C ALA A 257 39.05 9.56 -7.34
N LYS A 258 38.60 8.33 -7.65
CA LYS A 258 38.37 7.26 -6.69
C LYS A 258 39.39 6.13 -6.77
N SER A 259 39.84 5.82 -7.96
CA SER A 259 40.81 4.76 -8.22
C SER A 259 41.59 5.01 -9.52
N VAL A 260 42.58 4.20 -9.78
CA VAL A 260 43.27 4.13 -11.05
C VAL A 260 43.21 2.72 -11.62
N ARG A 261 43.43 2.60 -12.93
CA ARG A 261 43.49 1.32 -13.63
C ARG A 261 44.63 1.33 -14.61
N LEU A 262 45.35 0.25 -14.69
CA LEU A 262 46.48 0.07 -15.64
C LEU A 262 46.04 -0.86 -16.78
N THR A 263 46.54 -0.54 -17.96
CA THR A 263 46.56 -1.44 -19.11
C THR A 263 48.04 -1.68 -19.47
N VAL A 264 48.45 -2.93 -19.56
CA VAL A 264 49.82 -3.31 -19.92
C VAL A 264 49.75 -4.22 -21.13
N ASN A 265 50.37 -3.82 -22.24
CA ASN A 265 50.39 -4.55 -23.50
C ASN A 265 48.98 -5.00 -23.94
N GLY A 266 47.99 -4.11 -23.78
CA GLY A 266 46.56 -4.38 -24.10
C GLY A 266 45.80 -5.15 -23.04
N THR A 267 46.45 -5.67 -21.99
CA THR A 267 45.77 -6.36 -20.88
C THR A 267 45.34 -5.36 -19.81
N VAL A 268 44.02 -5.26 -19.58
CA VAL A 268 43.42 -4.40 -18.56
C VAL A 268 43.52 -5.06 -17.20
N LEU A 269 44.14 -4.37 -16.22
CA LEU A 269 44.22 -4.82 -14.84
C LEU A 269 43.03 -4.31 -14.02
N PRO A 270 42.70 -4.94 -12.87
CA PRO A 270 41.62 -4.47 -12.01
C PRO A 270 41.79 -3.00 -11.59
N ALA A 271 40.70 -2.26 -11.47
CA ALA A 271 40.75 -0.92 -10.88
C ALA A 271 41.14 -1.01 -9.41
N GLY A 272 41.95 -0.06 -8.93
CA GLY A 272 42.45 -0.05 -7.56
C GLY A 272 43.50 1.04 -7.31
N GLY A 273 44.45 0.74 -6.46
CA GLY A 273 45.49 1.67 -6.04
C GLY A 273 45.07 2.65 -4.95
N SER A 274 46.02 3.36 -4.40
CA SER A 274 45.75 4.46 -3.46
C SER A 274 45.66 5.77 -4.26
N VAL A 275 44.58 6.52 -4.00
CA VAL A 275 44.31 7.83 -4.61
C VAL A 275 43.99 8.79 -3.45
N THR A 276 45.01 9.62 -3.07
CA THR A 276 44.89 10.47 -1.88
C THR A 276 45.76 11.74 -2.06
N SER A 277 45.17 12.88 -1.67
CA SER A 277 45.90 14.17 -1.63
C SER A 277 46.60 14.55 -2.93
N GLY A 278 45.98 14.27 -4.09
CA GLY A 278 46.55 14.60 -5.40
C GLY A 278 47.64 13.63 -5.88
N GLN A 279 47.89 12.55 -5.15
CA GLN A 279 48.87 11.52 -5.52
C GLN A 279 48.17 10.15 -5.67
N PHE A 280 48.65 9.34 -6.60
CA PHE A 280 48.25 7.96 -6.74
C PHE A 280 49.40 6.98 -6.65
N SER A 281 49.12 5.75 -6.24
CA SER A 281 50.05 4.64 -6.28
C SER A 281 49.30 3.35 -6.60
N TYR A 282 49.72 2.67 -7.67
CA TYR A 282 49.14 1.39 -8.10
C TYR A 282 50.17 0.30 -8.02
N TYR A 283 49.95 -0.70 -7.17
CA TYR A 283 50.88 -1.81 -6.99
C TYR A 283 50.78 -2.81 -8.16
N VAL A 284 51.88 -3.05 -8.85
CA VAL A 284 52.00 -3.98 -9.99
C VAL A 284 52.72 -5.29 -9.65
N GLY A 285 53.30 -5.38 -8.44
CA GLY A 285 54.16 -6.50 -7.99
C GLY A 285 55.55 -6.46 -8.58
N MET A 286 56.47 -7.21 -7.95
CA MET A 286 57.89 -7.18 -8.30
C MET A 286 58.29 -8.04 -9.51
N LYS A 287 57.39 -8.78 -10.14
CA LYS A 287 57.79 -9.75 -11.19
C LYS A 287 56.80 -9.94 -12.36
N ASN A 288 55.66 -9.28 -12.46
CA ASN A 288 54.65 -9.98 -13.24
C ASN A 288 53.84 -9.20 -14.26
N LYS A 289 54.00 -7.88 -14.41
CA LYS A 289 53.11 -7.16 -15.33
C LYS A 289 53.81 -6.15 -16.22
N ILE A 290 54.82 -5.44 -15.70
CA ILE A 290 55.67 -4.55 -16.48
C ILE A 290 57.08 -5.11 -16.37
N THR A 291 57.61 -5.65 -17.45
CA THR A 291 58.85 -6.44 -17.43
C THR A 291 59.92 -5.91 -18.38
N SER A 292 59.54 -5.00 -19.27
CA SER A 292 60.42 -4.43 -20.30
C SER A 292 60.17 -2.93 -20.44
N THR A 293 61.25 -2.20 -20.77
CA THR A 293 61.15 -0.79 -21.15
C THR A 293 60.35 -0.56 -22.45
N SER A 294 60.09 -1.63 -23.21
CA SER A 294 59.23 -1.59 -24.41
C SER A 294 57.78 -1.90 -24.14
N ASP A 295 57.38 -2.20 -22.90
CA ASP A 295 55.96 -2.45 -22.57
C ASP A 295 55.10 -1.21 -22.80
N ASP A 296 53.97 -1.36 -23.50
CA ASP A 296 52.94 -0.32 -23.62
C ASP A 296 52.12 -0.27 -22.34
N VAL A 297 52.36 0.73 -21.51
CA VAL A 297 51.72 0.92 -20.21
C VAL A 297 50.89 2.17 -20.24
N LYS A 298 49.58 2.02 -19.94
CA LYS A 298 48.66 3.14 -19.82
C LYS A 298 48.04 3.14 -18.44
N ILE A 299 47.88 4.35 -17.87
CA ILE A 299 47.15 4.59 -16.63
C ILE A 299 45.89 5.35 -16.94
N GLU A 300 44.77 4.88 -16.38
CA GLU A 300 43.47 5.55 -16.43
C GLU A 300 43.12 6.03 -15.02
N LEU A 301 42.68 7.26 -14.92
CA LEU A 301 42.11 7.84 -13.70
C LEU A 301 40.62 7.62 -13.71
N LEU A 302 40.07 7.07 -12.65
CA LEU A 302 38.64 6.71 -12.57
C LEU A 302 37.92 7.52 -11.49
N ASP A 303 36.72 7.99 -11.81
CA ASP A 303 35.84 8.65 -10.87
C ASP A 303 35.16 7.64 -9.91
N LYS A 304 34.27 8.13 -9.04
CA LYS A 304 33.49 7.30 -8.07
C LYS A 304 32.57 6.26 -8.74
N ASN A 305 32.19 6.47 -9.99
CA ASN A 305 31.34 5.59 -10.78
C ASN A 305 32.16 4.60 -11.64
N GLY A 306 33.49 4.66 -11.57
CA GLY A 306 34.40 3.85 -12.37
C GLY A 306 34.53 4.34 -13.81
N LEU A 307 34.06 5.55 -14.14
CA LEU A 307 34.22 6.15 -15.45
C LEU A 307 35.61 6.77 -15.61
N VAL A 308 36.17 6.63 -16.81
CA VAL A 308 37.50 7.14 -17.12
C VAL A 308 37.47 8.68 -17.23
N MET A 309 38.21 9.33 -16.36
CA MET A 309 38.38 10.80 -16.34
C MET A 309 39.49 11.23 -17.31
N ASP A 310 40.62 10.52 -17.30
CA ASP A 310 41.77 10.77 -18.14
C ASP A 310 42.61 9.49 -18.35
N THR A 311 43.35 9.45 -19.44
CA THR A 311 44.25 8.34 -19.77
C THR A 311 45.62 8.88 -20.21
N LYS A 312 46.71 8.34 -19.66
CA LYS A 312 48.07 8.69 -20.03
C LYS A 312 48.97 7.46 -20.18
N THR A 313 49.95 7.57 -21.06
CA THR A 313 51.01 6.57 -21.17
C THR A 313 52.00 6.74 -20.03
N VAL A 314 52.46 5.64 -19.45
CA VAL A 314 53.49 5.58 -18.42
C VAL A 314 54.83 5.24 -19.10
N SER A 315 55.80 6.12 -18.98
CA SER A 315 57.19 5.82 -19.44
C SER A 315 57.83 4.77 -18.53
N VAL A 316 58.43 3.75 -19.13
CA VAL A 316 59.13 2.67 -18.40
C VAL A 316 60.64 2.83 -18.57
N SER A 317 61.40 2.77 -17.47
CA SER A 317 62.83 2.83 -17.43
C SER A 317 63.44 1.62 -16.68
N GLU A 318 64.72 1.39 -16.83
CA GLU A 318 65.44 0.37 -16.06
C GLU A 318 65.61 0.74 -14.57
#